data_e6e4fad95784aa2406198d694637f7fa
#
_entry.id   e6e4fad95784aa2406198d694637f7fa
#
_cell.length_a   1.000
_cell.length_b   1.000
_cell.length_c   1.000
_cell.angle_alpha   90.00
_cell.angle_beta   90.00
_cell.angle_gamma   90.00
#
_symmetry.space_group_name_H-M   'P 1'
#
loop_
_entity.id
_entity.type
_entity.pdbx_description
1 polymer ?
#
loop_
_entity_poly.entity_id
_entity_poly.type
_entity_poly.pdbx_seq_one_letter_code
_entity_poly.pdbx_strand_id
1 'polypeptide(L)'
;MWRGWTTPDKAEAYERIVRGKVILDIEAKRIPGFRHIDLMRRDLGGEVEFQTLMWFDDLAAIKAFTGEDYSVSHVPPAARALLSRFDERAAHFEVLDRRAQ
;
A
#
# COMPACT_ATOMS: atom_id res chain seq x y z
N MET A 1 1.35 3.27 -5.62
CA MET A 1 2.48 3.22 -4.68
C MET A 1 2.18 4.08 -3.45
N TRP A 2 2.40 3.52 -2.31
CA TRP A 2 2.19 4.22 -1.04
C TRP A 2 3.28 3.82 -0.04
N ARG A 3 3.72 4.76 0.77
CA ARG A 3 4.77 4.53 1.75
C ARG A 3 4.33 4.92 3.15
N GLY A 4 4.77 4.13 4.14
CA GLY A 4 4.60 4.45 5.55
C GLY A 4 5.88 4.13 6.31
N TRP A 5 6.12 4.87 7.39
CA TRP A 5 7.31 4.71 8.21
C TRP A 5 6.91 4.46 9.66
N THR A 6 7.65 3.59 10.32
CA THR A 6 7.42 3.28 11.73
C THR A 6 8.77 3.10 12.44
N THR A 7 8.71 2.98 13.76
CA THR A 7 9.90 2.67 14.55
C THR A 7 10.20 1.16 14.51
N PRO A 8 11.46 0.75 14.72
CA PRO A 8 11.82 -0.67 14.69
C PRO A 8 11.01 -1.54 15.64
N ASP A 9 10.65 -1.02 16.80
CA ASP A 9 9.86 -1.76 17.81
C ASP A 9 8.41 -2.02 17.37
N LYS A 10 7.87 -1.22 16.45
CA LYS A 10 6.49 -1.34 15.96
C LYS A 10 6.40 -2.01 14.60
N ALA A 11 7.54 -2.24 13.94
CA ALA A 11 7.56 -2.72 12.56
C ALA A 11 6.88 -4.08 12.38
N GLU A 12 7.12 -5.03 13.28
CA GLU A 12 6.48 -6.35 13.19
C GLU A 12 4.97 -6.28 13.42
N ALA A 13 4.53 -5.44 14.34
CA ALA A 13 3.09 -5.25 14.58
C ALA A 13 2.41 -4.66 13.36
N TYR A 14 3.05 -3.68 12.71
CA TYR A 14 2.53 -3.09 11.48
C TYR A 14 2.45 -4.12 10.35
N GLU A 15 3.52 -4.87 10.12
CA GLU A 15 3.56 -5.93 9.10
C GLU A 15 2.44 -6.94 9.34
N ARG A 16 2.23 -7.35 10.58
CA ARG A 16 1.22 -8.33 10.94
C ARG A 16 -0.20 -7.83 10.65
N ILE A 17 -0.48 -6.57 10.94
CA ILE A 17 -1.79 -5.95 10.65
C ILE A 17 -2.01 -5.87 9.13
N VAL A 18 -1.00 -5.43 8.38
CA VAL A 18 -1.14 -5.29 6.93
C VAL A 18 -1.35 -6.64 6.27
N ARG A 19 -0.54 -7.64 6.61
CA ARG A 19 -0.62 -8.97 6.02
C ARG A 19 -1.86 -9.75 6.48
N GLY A 20 -2.23 -9.59 7.74
CA GLY A 20 -3.29 -10.40 8.36
C GLY A 20 -4.67 -9.80 8.25
N LYS A 21 -4.80 -8.51 7.92
CA LYS A 21 -6.09 -7.85 7.83
C LYS A 21 -6.23 -6.93 6.62
N VAL A 22 -5.35 -5.95 6.46
CA VAL A 22 -5.52 -4.92 5.43
C VAL A 22 -5.52 -5.52 4.04
N ILE A 23 -4.53 -6.33 3.72
CA ILE A 23 -4.42 -6.98 2.40
C ILE A 23 -5.61 -7.92 2.18
N LEU A 24 -5.98 -8.69 3.20
CA LEU A 24 -7.11 -9.62 3.09
C LEU A 24 -8.42 -8.89 2.85
N ASP A 25 -8.63 -7.75 3.51
CA ASP A 25 -9.82 -6.93 3.32
C ASP A 25 -9.87 -6.35 1.89
N ILE A 26 -8.72 -5.94 1.35
CA ILE A 26 -8.62 -5.46 -0.03
C ILE A 26 -8.95 -6.59 -1.01
N GLU A 27 -8.36 -7.76 -0.82
CA GLU A 27 -8.61 -8.93 -1.67
C GLU A 27 -10.08 -9.35 -1.64
N ALA A 28 -10.72 -9.25 -0.48
CA ALA A 28 -12.14 -9.60 -0.33
C ALA A 28 -13.07 -8.71 -1.15
N LYS A 29 -12.64 -7.52 -1.52
CA LYS A 29 -13.43 -6.61 -2.36
C LYS A 29 -13.55 -7.08 -3.81
N ARG A 30 -12.68 -7.99 -4.24
CA ARG A 30 -12.65 -8.55 -5.60
C ARG A 30 -12.73 -7.48 -6.67
N ILE A 31 -11.81 -6.51 -6.60
CA ILE A 31 -11.78 -5.35 -7.48
C ILE A 31 -11.44 -5.79 -8.92
N PRO A 32 -12.31 -5.53 -9.90
CA PRO A 32 -11.99 -5.85 -11.29
C PRO A 32 -10.75 -5.09 -11.75
N GLY A 33 -9.82 -5.80 -12.41
CA GLY A 33 -8.59 -5.19 -12.90
C GLY A 33 -7.47 -5.07 -11.88
N PHE A 34 -7.70 -5.43 -10.63
CA PHE A 34 -6.65 -5.50 -9.61
C PHE A 34 -5.86 -6.80 -9.80
N ARG A 35 -4.55 -6.71 -9.99
CA ARG A 35 -3.71 -7.84 -10.38
C ARG A 35 -2.79 -8.35 -9.27
N HIS A 36 -2.04 -7.45 -8.63
CA HIS A 36 -1.05 -7.80 -7.62
C HIS A 36 -1.00 -6.75 -6.54
N ILE A 37 -0.55 -7.17 -5.36
CA ILE A 37 -0.14 -6.28 -4.29
C ILE A 37 1.19 -6.76 -3.74
N ASP A 38 2.16 -5.87 -3.67
CA ASP A 38 3.47 -6.14 -3.08
C ASP A 38 3.62 -5.30 -1.82
N LEU A 39 3.94 -5.96 -0.72
CA LEU A 39 4.33 -5.28 0.51
C LEU A 39 5.83 -5.43 0.67
N MET A 40 6.54 -4.30 0.71
CA MET A 40 7.99 -4.26 0.80
C MET A 40 8.43 -3.52 2.04
N ARG A 41 9.58 -3.87 2.55
CA ARG A 41 10.13 -3.30 3.77
C ARG A 41 11.63 -3.03 3.59
N ARG A 42 12.12 -1.92 4.16
CA ARG A 42 13.56 -1.72 4.34
C ARG A 42 13.85 -1.02 5.66
N ASP A 43 14.98 -1.37 6.27
CA ASP A 43 15.43 -0.76 7.50
C ASP A 43 16.31 0.46 7.18
N LEU A 44 16.02 1.58 7.83
CA LEU A 44 16.75 2.84 7.67
C LEU A 44 17.53 3.22 8.94
N GLY A 45 17.80 2.24 9.82
CA GLY A 45 18.42 2.48 11.11
C GLY A 45 17.39 2.75 12.20
N GLY A 46 17.13 4.03 12.48
CA GLY A 46 16.13 4.41 13.49
C GLY A 46 14.69 4.34 13.02
N GLU A 47 14.46 3.98 11.78
CA GLU A 47 13.14 3.96 11.17
C GLU A 47 13.04 2.78 10.20
N VAL A 48 11.83 2.23 10.04
CA VAL A 48 11.54 1.18 9.06
C VAL A 48 10.53 1.71 8.07
N GLU A 49 10.86 1.63 6.79
CA GLU A 49 9.97 2.03 5.71
C GLU A 49 9.23 0.82 5.17
N PHE A 50 7.91 0.96 5.03
CA PHE A 50 7.07 -0.01 4.31
C PHE A 50 6.55 0.65 3.05
N GLN A 51 6.57 -0.09 1.96
CA GLN A 51 6.03 0.36 0.69
C GLN A 51 5.02 -0.66 0.19
N THR A 52 3.83 -0.18 -0.17
CA THR A 52 2.79 -1.00 -0.77
C THR A 52 2.64 -0.61 -2.22
N LEU A 53 2.75 -1.58 -3.11
CA LEU A 53 2.63 -1.38 -4.55
C LEU A 53 1.48 -2.24 -5.05
N MET A 54 0.43 -1.58 -5.55
CA MET A 54 -0.73 -2.27 -6.11
C MET A 54 -0.75 -2.10 -7.62
N TRP A 55 -1.04 -3.20 -8.33
CA TRP A 55 -1.02 -3.26 -9.78
C TRP A 55 -2.45 -3.41 -10.30
N PHE A 56 -2.84 -2.50 -11.18
CA PHE A 56 -4.17 -2.48 -11.79
C PHE A 56 -4.05 -2.46 -13.31
N ASP A 57 -5.09 -2.91 -14.01
CA ASP A 57 -5.12 -2.91 -15.47
C ASP A 57 -5.15 -1.48 -16.04
N ASP A 58 -5.91 -0.59 -15.38
CA ASP A 58 -6.12 0.77 -15.85
C ASP A 58 -6.55 1.70 -14.71
N LEU A 59 -6.68 2.98 -15.03
CA LEU A 59 -7.09 4.00 -14.08
C LEU A 59 -8.53 3.80 -13.60
N ALA A 60 -9.40 3.26 -14.44
CA ALA A 60 -10.80 3.01 -14.04
C ALA A 60 -10.87 2.00 -12.90
N ALA A 61 -10.01 0.97 -12.91
CA ALA A 61 -9.93 -0.01 -11.83
C ALA A 61 -9.46 0.64 -10.53
N ILE A 62 -8.51 1.56 -10.59
CA ILE A 62 -8.04 2.31 -9.42
C ILE A 62 -9.18 3.15 -8.84
N LYS A 63 -9.92 3.87 -9.67
CA LYS A 63 -11.04 4.69 -9.23
C LYS A 63 -12.16 3.84 -8.59
N ALA A 64 -12.39 2.65 -9.10
CA ALA A 64 -13.36 1.71 -8.53
C ALA A 64 -12.96 1.30 -7.11
N PHE A 65 -11.66 1.23 -6.81
CA PHE A 65 -11.14 0.91 -5.49
C PHE A 65 -11.16 2.13 -4.55
N THR A 66 -10.67 3.28 -5.01
CA THR A 66 -10.39 4.45 -4.17
C THR A 66 -11.40 5.57 -4.29
N GLY A 67 -12.27 5.54 -5.29
CA GLY A 67 -13.20 6.64 -5.59
C GLY A 67 -12.61 7.66 -6.56
N GLU A 68 -13.33 8.75 -6.80
CA GLU A 68 -12.94 9.77 -7.78
C GLU A 68 -11.61 10.44 -7.43
N ASP A 69 -11.36 10.73 -6.17
CA ASP A 69 -10.04 11.22 -5.74
C ASP A 69 -9.14 10.02 -5.41
N TYR A 70 -8.62 9.40 -6.45
CA TYR A 70 -7.82 8.18 -6.35
C TYR A 70 -6.43 8.39 -5.75
N SER A 71 -6.03 9.63 -5.50
CA SER A 71 -4.73 9.94 -4.88
C SER A 71 -4.77 9.95 -3.36
N VAL A 72 -5.95 10.02 -2.75
CA VAL A 72 -6.07 10.06 -1.30
C VAL A 72 -5.74 8.70 -0.69
N SER A 73 -4.87 8.70 0.32
CA SER A 73 -4.52 7.47 1.05
C SER A 73 -5.64 7.04 1.98
N HIS A 74 -5.93 5.73 1.97
CA HIS A 74 -6.91 5.12 2.86
C HIS A 74 -6.17 4.21 3.85
N VAL A 75 -5.78 4.79 4.99
CA VAL A 75 -5.02 4.06 6.01
C VAL A 75 -5.96 3.69 7.15
N PRO A 76 -6.20 2.38 7.39
CA PRO A 76 -7.06 1.96 8.50
C PRO A 76 -6.53 2.47 9.84
N PRO A 77 -7.40 2.83 10.79
CA PRO A 77 -6.97 3.40 12.08
C PRO A 77 -5.96 2.54 12.85
N ALA A 78 -6.13 1.21 12.84
CA ALA A 78 -5.22 0.31 13.53
C ALA A 78 -3.80 0.33 12.94
N ALA A 79 -3.68 0.43 11.62
CA ALA A 79 -2.39 0.57 10.94
C ALA A 79 -1.81 1.97 11.16
N ARG A 80 -2.65 3.01 11.05
CA ARG A 80 -2.22 4.40 11.26
C ARG A 80 -1.61 4.60 12.65
N ALA A 81 -2.17 3.98 13.67
CA ALA A 81 -1.71 4.11 15.06
C ALA A 81 -0.26 3.63 15.24
N LEU A 82 0.24 2.74 14.36
CA LEU A 82 1.59 2.20 14.42
C LEU A 82 2.59 2.98 13.58
N LEU A 83 2.13 3.88 12.72
CA LEU A 83 2.99 4.64 11.81
C LEU A 83 3.44 5.95 12.44
N SER A 84 4.72 6.29 12.26
CA SER A 84 5.27 7.59 12.65
C SER A 84 4.86 8.66 11.66
N ARG A 85 4.83 8.30 10.37
CA ARG A 85 4.43 9.16 9.27
C ARG A 85 4.06 8.29 8.07
N PHE A 86 3.36 8.84 7.12
CA PHE A 86 2.99 8.13 5.89
C PHE A 86 2.66 9.13 4.79
N ASP A 87 2.66 8.65 3.56
CA ASP A 87 2.24 9.47 2.42
C ASP A 87 0.74 9.73 2.53
N GLU A 88 0.35 11.00 2.57
CA GLU A 88 -1.07 11.38 2.59
C GLU A 88 -1.75 11.09 1.27
N ARG A 89 -0.97 11.03 0.18
CA ARG A 89 -1.46 10.70 -1.15
C ARG A 89 -0.65 9.57 -1.74
N ALA A 90 -1.36 8.62 -2.36
CA ALA A 90 -0.72 7.56 -3.12
C ALA A 90 -0.23 8.11 -4.46
N ALA A 91 0.91 7.63 -4.92
CA ALA A 91 1.44 7.97 -6.24
C ALA A 91 1.00 6.91 -7.25
N HIS A 92 0.53 7.35 -8.40
CA HIS A 92 0.07 6.46 -9.46
C HIS A 92 0.98 6.61 -10.67
N PHE A 93 1.42 5.47 -11.18
CA PHE A 93 2.35 5.43 -12.32
C PHE A 93 1.75 4.57 -13.43
N GLU A 94 1.91 5.02 -14.66
CA GLU A 94 1.59 4.22 -15.82
C GLU A 94 2.83 3.40 -16.19
N VAL A 95 2.66 2.08 -16.38
CA VAL A 95 3.76 1.23 -16.82
C VAL A 95 3.91 1.40 -18.34
N LEU A 96 5.00 1.98 -18.77
CA LEU A 96 5.25 2.23 -20.19
C LEU A 96 5.94 1.07 -20.88
N ASP A 97 6.72 0.30 -20.12
CA ASP A 97 7.48 -0.81 -20.70
C ASP A 97 7.79 -1.83 -19.59
N ARG A 98 7.63 -3.09 -19.90
CA ARG A 98 7.98 -4.19 -18.99
C ARG A 98 8.74 -5.24 -19.77
N ARG A 99 9.97 -5.48 -19.37
CA ARG A 99 10.85 -6.43 -20.04
C ARG A 99 11.36 -7.48 -19.04
N ALA A 100 11.15 -8.75 -19.36
CA ALA A 100 11.75 -9.84 -18.61
C ALA A 100 13.25 -9.91 -18.92
N GLN A 101 14.05 -10.24 -17.90
CA GLN A 101 15.49 -10.38 -18.04
C GLN A 101 15.88 -11.86 -17.98
#